data_c386108e06a5eac6f366b70d171506a1
#
_entry.id   c386108e06a5eac6f366b70d171506a1
#
_cell.length_a   1.000
_cell.length_b   1.000
_cell.length_c   1.000
_cell.angle_alpha   90.00
_cell.angle_beta   90.00
_cell.angle_gamma   90.00
#
_symmetry.space_group_name_H-M   'P 1'
#
loop_
_entity.id
_entity.type
_entity.pdbx_description
1 polymer ?
#
loop_
_entity_poly.entity_id
_entity_poly.type
_entity_poly.pdbx_seq_one_letter_code
_entity_poly.pdbx_strand_id
1 'polypeptide(L)'
;MSFVHRDLAARNILVNSNLVCKVSDFGLSRFLRENSSDPTYTSSLGGKIPIRWTAPEAIAYRKFTSASDVWSYGIVMWEGMSYGERPYWDMSNQDVINAIEQDYRLPPPPDCPAPLHALMLDCWQKDRVDRPRFCDIVAALDRMIRNPTSLKVTHPEVSSPSQPLLDQRVPPRLSACGSVSEWLRAIKMDRYEQNFLQAGFSSLDVVSQLNTEDLLRVGVTLAGHQKKILSSIQTLRIHKDTPTLLY
;
A
#
# COMPACT_ATOMS: atom_id res chain seq x y z
N MET A 1 -2.48 -23.32 -21.08
CA MET A 1 -3.81 -22.86 -20.62
C MET A 1 -3.65 -21.55 -19.88
N SER A 2 -4.29 -20.51 -20.34
CA SER A 2 -4.28 -19.18 -19.71
C SER A 2 -5.56 -18.99 -18.89
N PHE A 3 -5.49 -18.31 -17.76
CA PHE A 3 -6.65 -17.99 -16.92
C PHE A 3 -6.50 -16.60 -16.29
N VAL A 4 -7.60 -16.03 -15.84
CA VAL A 4 -7.64 -14.82 -15.03
C VAL A 4 -8.14 -15.16 -13.64
N HIS A 5 -7.53 -14.57 -12.62
CA HIS A 5 -7.89 -14.78 -11.22
C HIS A 5 -9.11 -13.92 -10.83
N ARG A 6 -9.11 -12.65 -11.19
CA ARG A 6 -10.18 -11.64 -10.98
C ARG A 6 -10.36 -11.15 -9.54
N ASP A 7 -9.65 -11.70 -8.57
CA ASP A 7 -9.72 -11.29 -7.16
C ASP A 7 -8.34 -11.35 -6.48
N LEU A 8 -7.29 -10.88 -7.18
CA LEU A 8 -5.97 -10.74 -6.56
C LEU A 8 -6.02 -9.58 -5.55
N ALA A 9 -5.80 -9.92 -4.27
CA ALA A 9 -5.78 -9.02 -3.14
C ALA A 9 -4.97 -9.64 -2.01
N ALA A 10 -4.43 -8.84 -1.09
CA ALA A 10 -3.62 -9.37 0.04
C ALA A 10 -4.40 -10.38 0.90
N ARG A 11 -5.73 -10.23 1.04
CA ARG A 11 -6.59 -11.19 1.75
C ARG A 11 -6.59 -12.61 1.14
N ASN A 12 -6.23 -12.73 -0.14
CA ASN A 12 -6.18 -13.99 -0.90
C ASN A 12 -4.74 -14.50 -1.06
N ILE A 13 -3.78 -13.97 -0.31
CA ILE A 13 -2.40 -14.46 -0.26
C ILE A 13 -2.19 -15.20 1.06
N LEU A 14 -1.96 -16.49 0.97
CA LEU A 14 -1.64 -17.33 2.11
C LEU A 14 -0.13 -17.32 2.35
N VAL A 15 0.27 -17.18 3.61
CA VAL A 15 1.69 -17.16 4.00
C VAL A 15 1.93 -18.29 5.00
N ASN A 16 2.90 -19.14 4.74
CA ASN A 16 3.28 -20.23 5.65
C ASN A 16 4.34 -19.79 6.67
N SER A 17 4.73 -20.70 7.58
CA SER A 17 5.75 -20.44 8.60
C SER A 17 7.13 -20.05 8.03
N ASN A 18 7.43 -20.45 6.81
CA ASN A 18 8.68 -20.14 6.12
C ASN A 18 8.58 -18.87 5.26
N LEU A 19 7.51 -18.06 5.45
CA LEU A 19 7.22 -16.84 4.68
C LEU A 19 7.01 -17.08 3.18
N VAL A 20 6.69 -18.30 2.77
CA VAL A 20 6.32 -18.60 1.39
C VAL A 20 4.88 -18.18 1.16
N CYS A 21 4.69 -17.30 0.17
CA CYS A 21 3.39 -16.78 -0.22
C CYS A 21 2.78 -17.61 -1.36
N LYS A 22 1.48 -17.89 -1.26
CA LYS A 22 0.72 -18.57 -2.31
C LYS A 22 -0.60 -17.87 -2.55
N VAL A 23 -0.96 -17.71 -3.83
CA VAL A 23 -2.26 -17.20 -4.24
C VAL A 23 -3.34 -18.24 -3.93
N SER A 24 -4.47 -17.80 -3.40
CA SER A 24 -5.63 -18.62 -3.04
C SER A 24 -6.93 -17.98 -3.53
N ASP A 25 -8.04 -18.64 -3.26
CA ASP A 25 -9.40 -18.24 -3.63
C ASP A 25 -9.61 -18.08 -5.16
N PHE A 26 -9.67 -19.20 -5.83
CA PHE A 26 -9.93 -19.28 -7.29
C PHE A 26 -11.43 -19.27 -7.64
N GLY A 27 -12.32 -18.92 -6.70
CA GLY A 27 -13.77 -18.93 -6.90
C GLY A 27 -14.24 -18.04 -8.06
N LEU A 28 -13.57 -16.92 -8.29
CA LEU A 28 -13.83 -16.02 -9.41
C LEU A 28 -13.00 -16.30 -10.66
N SER A 29 -12.02 -17.22 -10.60
CA SER A 29 -11.12 -17.51 -11.71
C SER A 29 -11.85 -18.09 -12.92
N ARG A 30 -11.41 -17.73 -14.10
CA ARG A 30 -11.98 -18.20 -15.37
C ARG A 30 -10.87 -18.49 -16.38
N PHE A 31 -11.08 -19.55 -17.17
CA PHE A 31 -10.19 -19.86 -18.29
C PHE A 31 -10.36 -18.85 -19.41
N LEU A 32 -9.25 -18.46 -20.01
CA LEU A 32 -9.20 -17.65 -21.20
C LEU A 32 -9.17 -18.57 -22.43
N ARG A 33 -9.94 -18.25 -23.47
CA ARG A 33 -9.92 -19.00 -24.74
C ARG A 33 -8.60 -18.74 -25.46
N GLU A 34 -7.85 -19.78 -25.75
CA GLU A 34 -6.51 -19.69 -26.37
C GLU A 34 -6.53 -19.27 -27.85
N ASN A 35 -7.68 -19.34 -28.51
CA ASN A 35 -7.81 -19.08 -29.95
C ASN A 35 -8.01 -17.60 -30.32
N SER A 36 -7.74 -16.69 -29.39
CA SER A 36 -7.88 -15.25 -29.59
C SER A 36 -6.51 -14.55 -29.45
N SER A 37 -6.24 -13.61 -30.36
CA SER A 37 -5.08 -12.72 -30.25
C SER A 37 -5.11 -11.84 -28.98
N ASP A 38 -6.29 -11.71 -28.36
CA ASP A 38 -6.54 -10.96 -27.14
C ASP A 38 -7.41 -11.79 -26.18
N PRO A 39 -6.81 -12.72 -25.41
CA PRO A 39 -7.54 -13.57 -24.49
C PRO A 39 -8.26 -12.75 -23.41
N THR A 40 -9.58 -12.67 -23.51
CA THR A 40 -10.43 -11.86 -22.62
C THR A 40 -11.59 -12.70 -22.10
N TYR A 41 -11.90 -12.57 -20.81
CA TYR A 41 -13.13 -13.06 -20.22
C TYR A 41 -14.11 -11.90 -20.02
N THR A 42 -15.30 -11.99 -20.59
CA THR A 42 -16.38 -11.01 -20.37
C THR A 42 -17.40 -11.60 -19.41
N SER A 43 -17.63 -10.92 -18.29
CA SER A 43 -18.61 -11.35 -17.27
C SER A 43 -20.00 -10.85 -17.65
N SER A 44 -20.92 -11.77 -17.92
CA SER A 44 -22.34 -11.48 -18.18
C SER A 44 -23.18 -11.35 -16.90
N LEU A 45 -22.68 -11.79 -15.77
CA LEU A 45 -23.39 -11.81 -14.49
C LEU A 45 -23.08 -10.56 -13.66
N GLY A 46 -24.13 -9.95 -13.09
CA GLY A 46 -24.06 -8.79 -12.20
C GLY A 46 -23.42 -9.03 -10.82
N GLY A 47 -22.36 -9.88 -10.76
CA GLY A 47 -21.61 -10.15 -9.56
C GLY A 47 -20.92 -8.91 -9.00
N LYS A 48 -20.74 -8.84 -7.67
CA LYS A 48 -19.98 -7.79 -7.00
C LYS A 48 -18.51 -7.89 -7.41
N ILE A 49 -17.98 -6.82 -7.99
CA ILE A 49 -16.56 -6.69 -8.33
C ILE A 49 -15.86 -5.99 -7.17
N PRO A 50 -14.66 -6.45 -6.75
CA PRO A 50 -13.84 -5.75 -5.74
C PRO A 50 -13.19 -4.50 -6.36
N ILE A 51 -13.94 -3.40 -6.45
CA ILE A 51 -13.61 -2.17 -7.19
C ILE A 51 -12.17 -1.68 -6.94
N ARG A 52 -11.72 -1.63 -5.67
CA ARG A 52 -10.42 -1.07 -5.29
C ARG A 52 -9.22 -1.85 -5.83
N TRP A 53 -9.42 -3.12 -6.19
CA TRP A 53 -8.39 -4.01 -6.75
C TRP A 53 -8.54 -4.21 -8.26
N THR A 54 -9.65 -3.74 -8.84
CA THR A 54 -10.03 -4.06 -10.21
C THR A 54 -9.55 -2.97 -11.18
N ALA A 55 -8.99 -3.38 -12.31
CA ALA A 55 -8.56 -2.49 -13.38
C ALA A 55 -9.74 -1.70 -13.99
N PRO A 56 -9.52 -0.44 -14.45
CA PRO A 56 -10.59 0.42 -14.94
C PRO A 56 -11.37 -0.18 -16.10
N GLU A 57 -10.72 -0.83 -17.07
CA GLU A 57 -11.39 -1.50 -18.18
C GLU A 57 -12.24 -2.70 -17.72
N ALA A 58 -11.82 -3.38 -16.66
CA ALA A 58 -12.60 -4.49 -16.11
C ALA A 58 -13.82 -3.99 -15.33
N ILE A 59 -13.73 -2.82 -14.69
CA ILE A 59 -14.87 -2.15 -14.06
C ILE A 59 -15.88 -1.69 -15.14
N ALA A 60 -15.38 -0.96 -16.15
CA ALA A 60 -16.22 -0.32 -17.16
C ALA A 60 -16.89 -1.33 -18.11
N TYR A 61 -16.11 -2.30 -18.60
CA TYR A 61 -16.55 -3.19 -19.69
C TYR A 61 -16.75 -4.63 -19.26
N ARG A 62 -16.52 -4.96 -17.98
CA ARG A 62 -16.56 -6.34 -17.47
C ARG A 62 -15.58 -7.28 -18.20
N LYS A 63 -14.56 -6.76 -18.83
CA LYS A 63 -13.54 -7.48 -19.58
C LYS A 63 -12.32 -7.72 -18.72
N PHE A 64 -12.05 -8.98 -18.42
CA PHE A 64 -10.94 -9.42 -17.58
C PHE A 64 -9.86 -10.08 -18.42
N THR A 65 -8.62 -9.68 -18.23
CA THR A 65 -7.44 -10.19 -18.92
C THR A 65 -6.31 -10.40 -17.92
N SER A 66 -5.21 -11.02 -18.35
CA SER A 66 -4.00 -11.08 -17.53
C SER A 66 -3.50 -9.68 -17.14
N ALA A 67 -3.69 -8.67 -18.00
CA ALA A 67 -3.33 -7.29 -17.71
C ALA A 67 -4.22 -6.67 -16.61
N SER A 68 -5.50 -7.08 -16.50
CA SER A 68 -6.33 -6.66 -15.35
C SER A 68 -5.90 -7.32 -14.04
N ASP A 69 -5.41 -8.56 -14.07
CA ASP A 69 -4.79 -9.20 -12.91
C ASP A 69 -3.46 -8.51 -12.52
N VAL A 70 -2.70 -8.02 -13.49
CA VAL A 70 -1.48 -7.22 -13.25
C VAL A 70 -1.81 -5.94 -12.48
N TRP A 71 -2.87 -5.23 -12.86
CA TRP A 71 -3.35 -4.08 -12.09
C TRP A 71 -3.64 -4.46 -10.63
N SER A 72 -4.40 -5.53 -10.43
CA SER A 72 -4.73 -6.03 -9.09
C SER A 72 -3.48 -6.41 -8.30
N TYR A 73 -2.47 -7.00 -8.95
CA TYR A 73 -1.20 -7.35 -8.31
C TYR A 73 -0.41 -6.10 -7.89
N GLY A 74 -0.45 -5.02 -8.66
CA GLY A 74 0.08 -3.72 -8.24
C GLY A 74 -0.54 -3.23 -6.93
N ILE A 75 -1.86 -3.42 -6.76
CA ILE A 75 -2.54 -3.11 -5.49
C ILE A 75 -2.07 -4.04 -4.36
N VAL A 76 -1.86 -5.34 -4.65
CA VAL A 76 -1.31 -6.30 -3.66
C VAL A 76 0.07 -5.87 -3.16
N MET A 77 0.96 -5.44 -4.07
CA MET A 77 2.27 -4.91 -3.68
C MET A 77 2.13 -3.68 -2.77
N TRP A 78 1.21 -2.78 -3.10
CA TRP A 78 0.92 -1.61 -2.30
C TRP A 78 0.38 -1.97 -0.91
N GLU A 79 -0.58 -2.93 -0.82
CA GLU A 79 -1.09 -3.45 0.45
C GLU A 79 0.04 -4.02 1.32
N GLY A 80 0.94 -4.80 0.73
CA GLY A 80 2.08 -5.38 1.44
C GLY A 80 3.02 -4.31 2.01
N MET A 81 3.36 -3.30 1.23
CA MET A 81 4.25 -2.22 1.65
C MET A 81 3.59 -1.23 2.61
N SER A 82 2.27 -1.09 2.58
CA SER A 82 1.50 -0.25 3.50
C SER A 82 1.09 -0.96 4.79
N TYR A 83 1.62 -2.14 5.05
CA TYR A 83 1.26 -2.98 6.20
C TYR A 83 -0.23 -3.31 6.29
N GLY A 84 -0.86 -3.56 5.15
CA GLY A 84 -2.25 -3.96 5.04
C GLY A 84 -3.24 -2.80 5.13
N GLU A 85 -2.84 -1.58 4.81
CA GLU A 85 -3.81 -0.49 4.68
C GLU A 85 -4.84 -0.80 3.58
N ARG A 86 -6.05 -0.30 3.78
CA ARG A 86 -7.10 -0.41 2.77
C ARG A 86 -6.76 0.47 1.57
N PRO A 87 -6.70 -0.08 0.35
CA PRO A 87 -6.48 0.74 -0.83
C PRO A 87 -7.51 1.85 -0.95
N TYR A 88 -7.03 3.06 -1.29
CA TYR A 88 -7.85 4.29 -1.40
C TYR A 88 -8.57 4.70 -0.10
N TRP A 89 -8.17 4.15 1.04
CA TRP A 89 -8.66 4.51 2.40
C TRP A 89 -10.19 4.58 2.49
N ASP A 90 -10.73 5.75 2.87
CA ASP A 90 -12.15 5.97 3.11
C ASP A 90 -12.93 6.46 1.87
N MET A 91 -12.28 6.54 0.70
CA MET A 91 -12.98 6.88 -0.55
C MET A 91 -14.10 5.88 -0.81
N SER A 92 -15.25 6.34 -1.29
CA SER A 92 -16.30 5.45 -1.78
C SER A 92 -15.85 4.71 -3.04
N ASN A 93 -16.53 3.64 -3.42
CA ASN A 93 -16.22 2.94 -4.68
C ASN A 93 -16.35 3.88 -5.89
N GLN A 94 -17.34 4.77 -5.88
CA GLN A 94 -17.51 5.75 -6.97
C GLN A 94 -16.38 6.76 -7.00
N ASP A 95 -15.92 7.24 -5.83
CA ASP A 95 -14.79 8.17 -5.75
C ASP A 95 -13.50 7.50 -6.25
N VAL A 96 -13.30 6.21 -5.95
CA VAL A 96 -12.16 5.44 -6.46
C VAL A 96 -12.19 5.36 -7.99
N ILE A 97 -13.35 5.07 -8.58
CA ILE A 97 -13.51 5.01 -10.04
C ILE A 97 -13.17 6.38 -10.64
N ASN A 98 -13.78 7.45 -10.12
CA ASN A 98 -13.56 8.81 -10.60
C ASN A 98 -12.09 9.25 -10.47
N ALA A 99 -11.45 8.93 -9.34
CA ALA A 99 -10.04 9.25 -9.10
C ALA A 99 -9.12 8.54 -10.11
N ILE A 100 -9.34 7.24 -10.36
CA ILE A 100 -8.55 6.48 -11.33
C ILE A 100 -8.72 7.03 -12.75
N GLU A 101 -9.95 7.42 -13.14
CA GLU A 101 -10.24 8.04 -14.44
C GLU A 101 -9.53 9.39 -14.60
N GLN A 102 -9.34 10.14 -13.51
CA GLN A 102 -8.57 11.40 -13.43
C GLN A 102 -7.06 11.17 -13.23
N ASP A 103 -6.57 9.99 -13.56
CA ASP A 103 -5.17 9.60 -13.47
C ASP A 103 -4.57 9.61 -12.03
N TYR A 104 -5.42 9.63 -11.00
CA TYR A 104 -4.94 9.43 -9.63
C TYR A 104 -4.43 8.00 -9.45
N ARG A 105 -3.29 7.86 -8.80
CA ARG A 105 -2.70 6.58 -8.39
C ARG A 105 -2.33 6.63 -6.91
N LEU A 106 -2.30 5.48 -6.26
CA LEU A 106 -1.90 5.37 -4.86
C LEU A 106 -0.46 5.89 -4.69
N PRO A 107 -0.22 6.77 -3.70
CA PRO A 107 1.12 7.27 -3.42
C PRO A 107 2.02 6.15 -2.87
N PRO A 108 3.35 6.34 -2.87
CA PRO A 108 4.24 5.37 -2.26
C PRO A 108 3.90 5.21 -0.78
N PRO A 109 3.78 3.97 -0.28
CA PRO A 109 3.69 3.73 1.16
C PRO A 109 4.93 4.25 1.90
N PRO A 110 4.84 4.52 3.22
CA PRO A 110 6.02 4.83 4.02
C PRO A 110 7.11 3.77 3.84
N ASP A 111 8.34 4.21 3.69
CA ASP A 111 9.53 3.36 3.50
C ASP A 111 9.50 2.45 2.24
N CYS A 112 8.57 2.70 1.32
CA CYS A 112 8.52 1.97 0.05
C CYS A 112 9.68 2.43 -0.86
N PRO A 113 10.55 1.49 -1.30
CA PRO A 113 11.61 1.83 -2.24
C PRO A 113 11.05 2.42 -3.55
N ALA A 114 11.68 3.51 -4.03
CA ALA A 114 11.23 4.17 -5.26
C ALA A 114 11.13 3.22 -6.48
N PRO A 115 12.07 2.28 -6.72
CA PRO A 115 11.93 1.33 -7.81
C PRO A 115 10.72 0.40 -7.67
N LEU A 116 10.34 0.04 -6.45
CA LEU A 116 9.17 -0.81 -6.22
C LEU A 116 7.87 -0.04 -6.46
N HIS A 117 7.80 1.23 -6.02
CA HIS A 117 6.64 2.07 -6.33
C HIS A 117 6.54 2.36 -7.84
N ALA A 118 7.67 2.56 -8.53
CA ALA A 118 7.68 2.69 -9.99
C ALA A 118 7.08 1.44 -10.67
N LEU A 119 7.44 0.24 -10.22
CA LEU A 119 6.83 -1.00 -10.73
C LEU A 119 5.31 -1.07 -10.46
N MET A 120 4.84 -0.57 -9.31
CA MET A 120 3.39 -0.46 -9.06
C MET A 120 2.73 0.48 -10.07
N LEU A 121 3.34 1.64 -10.34
CA LEU A 121 2.85 2.61 -11.33
C LEU A 121 2.81 2.01 -12.74
N ASP A 122 3.79 1.19 -13.11
CA ASP A 122 3.78 0.44 -14.38
C ASP A 122 2.59 -0.53 -14.44
N CYS A 123 2.30 -1.24 -13.35
CA CYS A 123 1.12 -2.11 -13.25
C CYS A 123 -0.21 -1.33 -13.36
N TRP A 124 -0.20 -0.04 -13.04
CA TRP A 124 -1.38 0.83 -13.07
C TRP A 124 -1.42 1.76 -14.29
N GLN A 125 -0.70 1.42 -15.37
CA GLN A 125 -0.86 2.14 -16.63
C GLN A 125 -2.31 2.08 -17.10
N LYS A 126 -2.80 3.23 -17.61
CA LYS A 126 -4.20 3.36 -18.05
C LYS A 126 -4.50 2.39 -19.19
N ASP A 127 -3.64 2.39 -20.20
CA ASP A 127 -3.74 1.40 -21.26
C ASP A 127 -3.16 0.06 -20.80
N ARG A 128 -3.97 -0.98 -20.90
CA ARG A 128 -3.60 -2.34 -20.47
C ARG A 128 -2.41 -2.91 -21.23
N VAL A 129 -2.15 -2.45 -22.46
CA VAL A 129 -1.05 -2.94 -23.30
C VAL A 129 0.30 -2.41 -22.83
N ASP A 130 0.31 -1.28 -22.10
CA ASP A 130 1.50 -0.67 -21.55
C ASP A 130 1.91 -1.27 -20.19
N ARG A 131 1.04 -2.09 -19.59
CA ARG A 131 1.34 -2.77 -18.33
C ARG A 131 2.33 -3.91 -18.57
N PRO A 132 3.27 -4.15 -17.62
CA PRO A 132 4.19 -5.28 -17.70
C PRO A 132 3.41 -6.61 -17.65
N ARG A 133 3.99 -7.65 -18.23
CA ARG A 133 3.51 -9.02 -18.02
C ARG A 133 3.99 -9.55 -16.68
N PHE A 134 3.36 -10.58 -16.14
CA PHE A 134 3.82 -11.18 -14.88
C PHE A 134 5.27 -11.68 -14.93
N CYS A 135 5.74 -12.19 -16.07
CA CYS A 135 7.15 -12.56 -16.25
C CYS A 135 8.10 -11.35 -16.11
N ASP A 136 7.69 -10.18 -16.60
CA ASP A 136 8.47 -8.94 -16.49
C ASP A 136 8.49 -8.44 -15.03
N ILE A 137 7.36 -8.55 -14.34
CA ILE A 137 7.25 -8.23 -12.90
C ILE A 137 8.16 -9.13 -12.08
N VAL A 138 8.14 -10.46 -12.33
CA VAL A 138 9.03 -11.41 -11.66
C VAL A 138 10.50 -11.05 -11.92
N ALA A 139 10.86 -10.76 -13.16
CA ALA A 139 12.23 -10.37 -13.51
C ALA A 139 12.64 -9.04 -12.84
N ALA A 140 11.73 -8.07 -12.73
CA ALA A 140 11.98 -6.80 -12.04
C ALA A 140 12.20 -7.01 -10.54
N LEU A 141 11.34 -7.79 -9.88
CA LEU A 141 11.47 -8.11 -8.46
C LEU A 141 12.74 -8.93 -8.17
N ASP A 142 13.09 -9.89 -9.02
CA ASP A 142 14.33 -10.67 -8.90
C ASP A 142 15.57 -9.77 -8.98
N ARG A 143 15.61 -8.81 -9.92
CA ARG A 143 16.70 -7.81 -9.97
C ARG A 143 16.79 -6.97 -8.70
N MET A 144 15.66 -6.55 -8.14
CA MET A 144 15.63 -5.79 -6.89
C MET A 144 16.16 -6.61 -5.72
N ILE A 145 15.80 -7.90 -5.62
CA ILE A 145 16.28 -8.82 -4.58
C ILE A 145 17.80 -9.07 -4.70
N ARG A 146 18.31 -9.24 -5.91
CA ARG A 146 19.74 -9.47 -6.17
C ARG A 146 20.59 -8.22 -5.96
N ASN A 147 20.01 -7.04 -6.09
CA ASN A 147 20.71 -5.77 -5.87
C ASN A 147 19.95 -4.90 -4.84
N PRO A 148 19.96 -5.27 -3.56
CA PRO A 148 19.23 -4.55 -2.54
C PRO A 148 19.75 -3.13 -2.28
N THR A 149 20.98 -2.80 -2.72
CA THR A 149 21.51 -1.44 -2.62
C THR A 149 20.75 -0.44 -3.50
N SER A 150 20.14 -0.90 -4.59
CA SER A 150 19.25 -0.08 -5.43
C SER A 150 17.92 0.27 -4.75
N LEU A 151 17.58 -0.42 -3.66
CA LEU A 151 16.35 -0.24 -2.89
C LEU A 151 16.53 0.69 -1.68
N LYS A 152 17.72 1.27 -1.48
CA LYS A 152 17.92 2.24 -0.41
C LYS A 152 16.99 3.41 -0.65
N VAL A 153 16.13 3.68 0.34
CA VAL A 153 15.35 4.91 0.39
C VAL A 153 16.37 6.04 0.55
N THR A 154 16.66 6.74 -0.53
CA THR A 154 17.43 7.98 -0.45
C THR A 154 16.51 9.02 0.16
N HIS A 155 16.65 9.28 1.45
CA HIS A 155 16.17 10.52 2.01
C HIS A 155 16.86 11.64 1.22
N PRO A 156 16.15 12.59 0.60
CA PRO A 156 16.80 13.69 -0.07
C PRO A 156 17.55 14.49 0.97
N GLU A 157 18.89 14.45 0.90
CA GLU A 157 19.71 15.44 1.57
C GLU A 157 19.34 16.81 1.03
N VAL A 158 19.06 17.70 1.96
CA VAL A 158 18.71 19.09 1.72
C VAL A 158 19.90 19.79 1.08
N SER A 159 19.85 19.99 -0.23
CA SER A 159 20.71 20.92 -0.94
C SER A 159 19.86 21.92 -1.72
N SER A 160 19.60 23.04 -1.07
CA SER A 160 19.38 24.43 -1.54
C SER A 160 18.68 24.76 -2.88
N PRO A 161 18.20 26.02 -3.09
CA PRO A 161 16.80 26.25 -3.40
C PRO A 161 16.56 26.67 -4.85
N SER A 162 15.52 26.16 -5.47
CA SER A 162 14.90 26.82 -6.62
C SER A 162 13.41 26.49 -6.70
N GLN A 163 12.63 27.46 -6.25
CA GLN A 163 11.26 27.86 -6.59
C GLN A 163 10.10 26.85 -6.63
N PRO A 164 8.92 27.30 -6.18
CA PRO A 164 7.77 26.47 -5.84
C PRO A 164 6.74 26.42 -6.96
N LEU A 165 6.22 25.24 -7.25
CA LEU A 165 4.93 25.10 -7.92
C LEU A 165 4.16 23.92 -7.32
N LEU A 166 3.10 24.30 -6.59
CA LEU A 166 1.86 23.59 -6.32
C LEU A 166 1.90 22.29 -5.52
N ASP A 167 1.51 22.45 -4.26
CA ASP A 167 0.69 21.55 -3.42
C ASP A 167 1.19 20.11 -3.25
N GLN A 168 2.43 19.96 -2.76
CA GLN A 168 2.85 18.75 -2.09
C GLN A 168 2.33 18.82 -0.65
N ARG A 169 1.33 18.02 -0.33
CA ARG A 169 1.01 17.69 1.06
C ARG A 169 2.24 17.01 1.67
N VAL A 170 3.06 17.81 2.31
CA VAL A 170 4.17 17.37 3.14
C VAL A 170 3.61 16.34 4.12
N PRO A 171 4.21 15.14 4.24
CA PRO A 171 3.81 14.22 5.31
C PRO A 171 3.94 14.99 6.63
N PRO A 172 2.95 14.90 7.52
CA PRO A 172 2.97 15.65 8.77
C PRO A 172 4.26 15.32 9.50
N ARG A 173 5.05 16.35 9.83
CA ARG A 173 6.25 16.19 10.65
C ARG A 173 5.79 15.64 11.99
N LEU A 174 6.07 14.36 12.26
CA LEU A 174 5.72 13.69 13.51
C LEU A 174 6.28 14.46 14.74
N SER A 175 7.37 15.21 14.54
CA SER A 175 7.93 16.11 15.55
C SER A 175 7.07 17.34 15.86
N ALA A 176 6.05 17.64 15.04
CA ALA A 176 5.12 18.75 15.25
C ALA A 176 3.82 18.30 15.94
N CYS A 177 3.63 17.02 16.20
CA CYS A 177 2.46 16.53 16.92
C CYS A 177 2.61 16.87 18.42
N GLY A 178 1.64 17.64 18.95
CA GLY A 178 1.59 18.03 20.38
C GLY A 178 0.85 17.03 21.25
N SER A 179 0.12 16.08 20.65
CA SER A 179 -0.72 15.12 21.36
C SER A 179 -0.72 13.73 20.73
N VAL A 180 -1.09 12.72 21.54
CA VAL A 180 -1.26 11.33 21.07
C VAL A 180 -2.36 11.23 20.00
N SER A 181 -3.43 12.02 20.14
CA SER A 181 -4.52 12.08 19.17
C SER A 181 -4.04 12.59 17.80
N GLU A 182 -3.27 13.67 17.78
CA GLU A 182 -2.69 14.22 16.55
C GLU A 182 -1.71 13.23 15.91
N TRP A 183 -0.88 12.58 16.73
CA TRP A 183 0.06 11.57 16.25
C TRP A 183 -0.67 10.36 15.63
N LEU A 184 -1.69 9.81 16.31
CA LEU A 184 -2.46 8.69 15.76
C LEU A 184 -3.17 9.06 14.46
N ARG A 185 -3.71 10.29 14.34
CA ARG A 185 -4.28 10.80 13.09
C ARG A 185 -3.23 10.95 12.00
N ALA A 186 -2.05 11.46 12.32
CA ALA A 186 -0.96 11.61 11.37
C ALA A 186 -0.52 10.28 10.76
N ILE A 187 -0.52 9.20 11.55
CA ILE A 187 -0.24 7.85 11.08
C ILE A 187 -1.50 7.07 10.68
N LYS A 188 -2.68 7.71 10.60
CA LYS A 188 -3.97 7.10 10.25
C LYS A 188 -4.33 5.90 11.12
N MET A 189 -4.12 6.03 12.43
CA MET A 189 -4.45 5.05 13.46
C MET A 189 -5.42 5.62 14.50
N ASP A 190 -6.16 6.66 14.13
CA ASP A 190 -7.16 7.38 14.95
C ASP A 190 -8.22 6.45 15.54
N ARG A 191 -8.52 5.32 14.88
CA ARG A 191 -9.44 4.28 15.42
C ARG A 191 -9.01 3.73 16.78
N TYR A 192 -7.73 3.83 17.13
CA TYR A 192 -7.21 3.39 18.44
C TYR A 192 -7.12 4.51 19.47
N GLU A 193 -7.51 5.75 19.13
CA GLU A 193 -7.39 6.91 20.01
C GLU A 193 -8.02 6.68 21.38
N GLN A 194 -9.26 6.21 21.40
CA GLN A 194 -9.99 5.91 22.64
C GLN A 194 -9.28 4.83 23.48
N ASN A 195 -8.77 3.81 22.84
CA ASN A 195 -8.06 2.72 23.48
C ASN A 195 -6.76 3.20 24.15
N PHE A 196 -5.98 4.06 23.47
CA PHE A 196 -4.76 4.64 24.01
C PHE A 196 -5.07 5.53 25.23
N LEU A 197 -6.08 6.38 25.14
CA LEU A 197 -6.50 7.26 26.26
C LEU A 197 -6.99 6.47 27.46
N GLN A 198 -7.83 5.43 27.24
CA GLN A 198 -8.33 4.56 28.32
C GLN A 198 -7.23 3.74 28.98
N ALA A 199 -6.19 3.36 28.25
CA ALA A 199 -5.03 2.66 28.77
C ALA A 199 -4.02 3.59 29.46
N GLY A 200 -4.29 4.92 29.53
CA GLY A 200 -3.45 5.90 30.20
C GLY A 200 -2.32 6.46 29.34
N PHE A 201 -2.26 6.14 28.05
CA PHE A 201 -1.25 6.64 27.11
C PHE A 201 -1.66 8.01 26.56
N SER A 202 -1.59 9.06 27.40
CA SER A 202 -2.05 10.41 27.07
C SER A 202 -0.94 11.34 26.57
N SER A 203 0.32 10.96 26.69
CA SER A 203 1.46 11.76 26.23
C SER A 203 2.37 11.01 25.26
N LEU A 204 2.99 11.73 24.33
CA LEU A 204 3.94 11.16 23.38
C LEU A 204 5.19 10.59 24.05
N ASP A 205 5.52 11.09 25.24
CA ASP A 205 6.64 10.57 26.02
C ASP A 205 6.39 9.12 26.48
N VAL A 206 5.21 8.87 27.00
CA VAL A 206 4.78 7.53 27.41
C VAL A 206 4.62 6.62 26.20
N VAL A 207 4.02 7.12 25.13
CA VAL A 207 3.86 6.37 23.87
C VAL A 207 5.20 5.98 23.26
N SER A 208 6.24 6.82 23.39
CA SER A 208 7.57 6.52 22.89
C SER A 208 8.24 5.30 23.57
N GLN A 209 7.75 4.85 24.71
CA GLN A 209 8.27 3.69 25.45
C GLN A 209 7.53 2.38 25.12
N LEU A 210 6.41 2.44 24.38
CA LEU A 210 5.58 1.28 24.11
C LEU A 210 6.32 0.19 23.32
N ASN A 211 5.99 -1.04 23.64
CA ASN A 211 6.42 -2.25 22.96
C ASN A 211 5.22 -3.00 22.34
N THR A 212 5.47 -4.15 21.73
CA THR A 212 4.43 -4.97 21.09
C THR A 212 3.39 -5.48 22.09
N GLU A 213 3.79 -5.83 23.31
CA GLU A 213 2.88 -6.34 24.35
C GLU A 213 1.92 -5.25 24.82
N ASP A 214 2.43 -4.02 24.98
CA ASP A 214 1.61 -2.87 25.36
C ASP A 214 0.56 -2.57 24.28
N LEU A 215 0.93 -2.66 23.01
CA LEU A 215 0.00 -2.48 21.91
C LEU A 215 -1.11 -3.54 21.90
N LEU A 216 -0.81 -4.78 22.24
CA LEU A 216 -1.81 -5.83 22.40
C LEU A 216 -2.78 -5.50 23.54
N ARG A 217 -2.28 -5.01 24.69
CA ARG A 217 -3.09 -4.58 25.84
C ARG A 217 -4.00 -3.40 25.50
N VAL A 218 -3.54 -2.49 24.66
CA VAL A 218 -4.35 -1.36 24.13
C VAL A 218 -5.43 -1.84 23.15
N GLY A 219 -5.35 -3.09 22.69
CA GLY A 219 -6.33 -3.64 21.75
C GLY A 219 -5.91 -3.53 20.29
N VAL A 220 -4.64 -3.20 20.01
CA VAL A 220 -4.08 -3.25 18.66
C VAL A 220 -3.68 -4.69 18.35
N THR A 221 -4.63 -5.48 17.86
CA THR A 221 -4.43 -6.92 17.58
C THR A 221 -3.89 -7.21 16.19
N LEU A 222 -4.05 -6.29 15.23
CA LEU A 222 -3.57 -6.46 13.86
C LEU A 222 -2.06 -6.23 13.77
N ALA A 223 -1.31 -7.25 13.36
CA ALA A 223 0.15 -7.20 13.27
C ALA A 223 0.68 -6.06 12.38
N GLY A 224 -0.02 -5.75 11.27
CA GLY A 224 0.31 -4.62 10.40
C GLY A 224 0.18 -3.27 11.09
N HIS A 225 -0.87 -3.09 11.90
CA HIS A 225 -1.07 -1.87 12.68
C HIS A 225 -0.05 -1.74 13.81
N GLN A 226 0.27 -2.85 14.50
CA GLN A 226 1.33 -2.87 15.50
C GLN A 226 2.67 -2.42 14.90
N LYS A 227 3.04 -3.00 13.75
CA LYS A 227 4.29 -2.67 13.06
C LYS A 227 4.33 -1.20 12.64
N LYS A 228 3.24 -0.66 12.10
CA LYS A 228 3.13 0.75 11.69
C LYS A 228 3.27 1.69 12.89
N ILE A 229 2.60 1.40 14.00
CA ILE A 229 2.68 2.17 15.23
C ILE A 229 4.11 2.12 15.80
N LEU A 230 4.72 0.93 15.88
CA LEU A 230 6.09 0.76 16.39
C LEU A 230 7.14 1.46 15.52
N SER A 231 7.01 1.40 14.19
CA SER A 231 7.88 2.15 13.28
C SER A 231 7.77 3.66 13.51
N SER A 232 6.56 4.18 13.70
CA SER A 232 6.34 5.58 14.04
C SER A 232 6.92 5.98 15.41
N ILE A 233 6.82 5.10 16.39
CA ILE A 233 7.44 5.28 17.72
C ILE A 233 8.97 5.38 17.60
N GLN A 234 9.60 4.56 16.77
CA GLN A 234 11.05 4.64 16.52
C GLN A 234 11.44 6.00 15.95
N THR A 235 10.63 6.55 15.04
CA THR A 235 10.85 7.90 14.49
C THR A 235 10.75 8.97 15.57
N LEU A 236 9.79 8.86 16.50
CA LEU A 236 9.66 9.78 17.63
C LEU A 236 10.87 9.74 18.56
N ARG A 237 11.48 8.55 18.80
CA ARG A 237 12.68 8.37 19.62
C ARG A 237 13.90 9.06 18.99
N ILE A 238 14.14 8.88 17.71
CA ILE A 238 15.28 9.45 17.00
C ILE A 238 15.27 10.98 17.06
N HIS A 239 14.10 11.62 17.00
CA HIS A 239 13.98 13.07 17.10
C HIS A 239 14.21 13.62 18.52
N LYS A 240 14.11 12.81 19.58
CA LYS A 240 14.41 13.23 20.96
C LYS A 240 15.90 13.21 21.28
N ASP A 241 16.66 12.33 20.64
CA ASP A 241 18.09 12.15 20.92
C ASP A 241 18.99 13.15 20.16
N THR A 242 18.41 14.08 19.41
CA THR A 242 19.15 15.16 18.74
C THR A 242 19.16 16.38 19.66
N PRO A 243 20.26 16.70 20.34
CA PRO A 243 20.34 17.89 21.19
C PRO A 243 20.21 19.13 20.32
N THR A 244 19.29 20.01 20.69
CA THR A 244 19.18 21.37 20.14
C THR A 244 20.47 22.09 20.47
N LEU A 245 21.40 22.18 19.54
CA LEU A 245 22.53 23.12 19.63
C LEU A 245 21.93 24.53 19.48
N LEU A 246 21.75 25.16 20.62
CA LEU A 246 21.58 26.61 20.73
C LEU A 246 22.89 27.30 20.31
N TYR A 247 22.83 28.01 19.20
CA TYR A 247 23.69 29.15 18.92
C TYR A 247 22.82 30.30 18.44
#